data_2e1d4505855094810eb93df6b463c058
#
_entry.id   2e1d4505855094810eb93df6b463c058
#
_cell.length_a   1.000
_cell.length_b   1.000
_cell.length_c   1.000
_cell.angle_alpha   90.00
_cell.angle_beta   90.00
_cell.angle_gamma   90.00
#
_symmetry.space_group_name_H-M   'P 1'
#
loop_
_entity.id
_entity.type
_entity.pdbx_description
1 polymer ?
#
loop_
_entity_poly.entity_id
_entity_poly.type
_entity_poly.pdbx_seq_one_letter_code
_entity_poly.pdbx_strand_id
1 'polypeptide(L)'
;MQEISFFENNNVIVTQTRFIVAHKVFEIKNISSVKIRSVRVYRAIKLALALIGFLLMFFNAWRLPGIILFSVAILSVYFTEEKFSVHLDTKSGETDSLISKDRDYIEQVVKAINDAMWAYHLKTAPM
;
A
#
# COMPACT_ATOMS: atom_id res chain seq x y z
N MET A 1 -30.25 -4.85 13.85
CA MET A 1 -29.59 -3.56 13.63
C MET A 1 -28.79 -3.58 12.35
N GLN A 2 -29.07 -2.65 11.48
CA GLN A 2 -28.30 -2.54 10.23
C GLN A 2 -27.00 -1.81 10.50
N GLU A 3 -25.91 -2.35 9.99
CA GLU A 3 -24.62 -1.68 10.05
C GLU A 3 -24.56 -0.54 9.05
N ILE A 4 -24.01 0.60 9.47
CA ILE A 4 -23.80 1.73 8.59
C ILE A 4 -22.52 1.50 7.80
N SER A 5 -22.65 1.58 6.49
CA SER A 5 -21.50 1.42 5.59
C SER A 5 -20.85 2.78 5.34
N PHE A 6 -19.58 2.94 5.71
CA PHE A 6 -18.82 4.16 5.47
C PHE A 6 -18.18 4.18 4.10
N PHE A 7 -17.88 3.01 3.58
CA PHE A 7 -17.30 2.85 2.25
C PHE A 7 -17.67 1.47 1.74
N GLU A 8 -18.11 1.41 0.50
CA GLU A 8 -18.46 0.14 -0.14
C GLU A 8 -18.01 0.15 -1.59
N ASN A 9 -17.23 -0.87 -1.94
CA ASN A 9 -16.79 -1.14 -3.30
C ASN A 9 -16.77 -2.64 -3.49
N ASN A 10 -16.60 -3.13 -4.72
CA ASN A 10 -16.70 -4.55 -5.04
C ASN A 10 -15.85 -5.46 -4.15
N ASN A 11 -14.66 -5.00 -3.76
CA ASN A 11 -13.72 -5.81 -2.96
C ASN A 11 -13.46 -5.25 -1.56
N VAL A 12 -14.03 -4.08 -1.23
CA VAL A 12 -13.76 -3.40 0.03
C VAL A 12 -15.06 -2.88 0.61
N ILE A 13 -15.33 -3.25 1.85
CA ILE A 13 -16.48 -2.75 2.60
C ILE A 13 -16.00 -2.30 3.97
N VAL A 14 -16.34 -1.07 4.34
CA VAL A 14 -16.03 -0.53 5.67
C VAL A 14 -17.34 -0.18 6.36
N THR A 15 -17.63 -0.89 7.44
CA THR A 15 -18.79 -0.60 8.29
C THR A 15 -18.33 -0.10 9.64
N GLN A 16 -19.26 0.28 10.50
CA GLN A 16 -18.94 0.77 11.85
C GLN A 16 -18.29 -0.29 12.73
N THR A 17 -18.38 -1.58 12.38
CA THR A 17 -17.85 -2.68 13.18
C THR A 17 -16.78 -3.50 12.47
N ARG A 18 -16.72 -3.44 11.14
CA ARG A 18 -15.82 -4.30 10.35
C ARG A 18 -15.20 -3.57 9.17
N PHE A 19 -14.02 -4.01 8.83
CA PHE A 19 -13.36 -3.67 7.57
C PHE A 19 -13.13 -4.97 6.81
N ILE A 20 -13.77 -5.11 5.66
CA ILE A 20 -13.70 -6.32 4.84
C ILE A 20 -12.93 -6.01 3.57
N VAL A 21 -11.85 -6.75 3.33
CA VAL A 21 -11.01 -6.61 2.13
C VAL A 21 -10.84 -7.99 1.51
N ALA A 22 -11.35 -8.16 0.27
CA ALA A 22 -11.28 -9.44 -0.44
C ALA A 22 -11.81 -10.58 0.45
N HIS A 23 -10.95 -11.45 0.94
CA HIS A 23 -11.35 -12.57 1.79
C HIS A 23 -11.03 -12.38 3.27
N LYS A 24 -10.51 -11.19 3.63
CA LYS A 24 -10.12 -10.91 5.01
C LYS A 24 -11.10 -9.97 5.68
N VAL A 25 -11.42 -10.25 6.94
CA VAL A 25 -12.30 -9.43 7.76
C VAL A 25 -11.52 -8.95 8.97
N PHE A 26 -11.46 -7.62 9.15
CA PHE A 26 -10.84 -7.00 10.30
C PHE A 26 -11.91 -6.34 11.14
N GLU A 27 -11.94 -6.65 12.43
CA GLU A 27 -12.87 -5.99 13.35
C GLU A 27 -12.30 -4.61 13.73
N ILE A 28 -13.14 -3.59 13.64
CA ILE A 28 -12.72 -2.21 13.94
C ILE A 28 -12.20 -2.09 15.37
N LYS A 29 -12.78 -2.83 16.31
CA LYS A 29 -12.34 -2.81 17.71
C LYS A 29 -10.89 -3.28 17.90
N ASN A 30 -10.36 -4.07 16.97
CA ASN A 30 -8.99 -4.59 17.04
C ASN A 30 -7.98 -3.71 16.34
N ILE A 31 -8.44 -2.71 15.59
CA ILE A 31 -7.56 -1.79 14.86
C ILE A 31 -7.18 -0.64 15.79
N SER A 32 -5.88 -0.51 16.06
CA SER A 32 -5.35 0.57 16.90
C SER A 32 -5.10 1.84 16.10
N SER A 33 -4.60 1.69 14.88
CA SER A 33 -4.36 2.82 13.98
C SER A 33 -4.38 2.37 12.53
N VAL A 34 -4.61 3.32 11.63
CA VAL A 34 -4.60 3.10 10.19
C VAL A 34 -3.82 4.23 9.54
N LYS A 35 -2.98 3.89 8.57
CA LYS A 35 -2.18 4.88 7.85
C LYS A 35 -1.90 4.40 6.44
N ILE A 36 -1.47 5.34 5.60
CA ILE A 36 -1.08 5.06 4.23
C ILE A 36 0.43 4.79 4.21
N ARG A 37 0.81 3.67 3.61
CA ARG A 37 2.21 3.33 3.42
C ARG A 37 2.50 3.23 1.94
N SER A 38 3.56 3.87 1.47
CA SER A 38 3.98 3.73 0.08
C SER A 38 4.95 2.56 -0.04
N VAL A 39 4.70 1.72 -1.05
CA VAL A 39 5.52 0.53 -1.30
C VAL A 39 6.51 0.85 -2.42
N ARG A 40 7.79 1.01 -2.07
CA ARG A 40 8.85 1.37 -3.01
C ARG A 40 9.94 0.32 -3.12
N VAL A 41 9.61 -0.93 -2.81
CA VAL A 41 10.61 -2.01 -2.68
C VAL A 41 11.42 -2.21 -3.96
N TYR A 42 10.78 -2.11 -5.11
CA TYR A 42 11.44 -2.40 -6.38
C TYR A 42 12.35 -1.29 -6.89
N ARG A 43 12.21 -0.07 -6.36
CA ARG A 43 12.99 1.07 -6.82
C ARG A 43 14.48 0.89 -6.52
N ALA A 44 14.80 0.42 -5.33
CA ALA A 44 16.19 0.19 -4.91
C ALA A 44 16.86 -0.86 -5.79
N ILE A 45 16.15 -1.94 -6.12
CA ILE A 45 16.67 -3.01 -6.99
C ILE A 45 16.95 -2.47 -8.39
N LYS A 46 16.04 -1.68 -8.95
CA LYS A 46 16.20 -1.09 -10.27
C LYS A 46 17.37 -0.12 -10.33
N LEU A 47 17.56 0.68 -9.29
CA LEU A 47 18.71 1.58 -9.20
C LEU A 47 20.03 0.82 -9.12
N ALA A 48 20.04 -0.28 -8.37
CA ALA A 48 21.22 -1.16 -8.28
C ALA A 48 21.58 -1.75 -9.65
N LEU A 49 20.58 -2.20 -10.40
CA LEU A 49 20.79 -2.73 -11.76
C LEU A 49 21.32 -1.66 -12.70
N ALA A 50 20.82 -0.43 -12.61
CA ALA A 50 21.32 0.69 -13.39
C ALA A 50 22.79 0.97 -13.09
N LEU A 51 23.17 0.93 -11.81
CA LEU A 51 24.55 1.14 -11.40
C LEU A 51 25.47 0.04 -11.96
N ILE A 52 25.04 -1.22 -11.89
CA ILE A 52 25.80 -2.35 -12.45
C ILE A 52 25.99 -2.17 -13.95
N GLY A 53 24.93 -1.81 -14.68
CA GLY A 53 25.02 -1.54 -16.11
C GLY A 53 26.00 -0.42 -16.45
N PHE A 54 25.97 0.66 -15.65
CA PHE A 54 26.88 1.78 -15.81
C PHE A 54 28.35 1.35 -15.63
N LEU A 55 28.62 0.55 -14.60
CA LEU A 55 29.98 0.05 -14.36
C LEU A 55 30.46 -0.87 -15.47
N LEU A 56 29.58 -1.67 -16.06
CA LEU A 56 29.93 -2.56 -17.17
C LEU A 56 30.34 -1.79 -18.42
N MET A 57 29.84 -0.55 -18.60
CA MET A 57 30.22 0.26 -19.74
C MET A 57 31.70 0.60 -19.79
N PHE A 58 32.41 0.58 -18.67
CA PHE A 58 33.84 0.86 -18.62
C PHE A 58 34.69 -0.29 -19.14
N PHE A 59 34.13 -1.48 -19.28
CA PHE A 59 34.82 -2.65 -19.81
C PHE A 59 34.55 -2.76 -21.31
N ASN A 60 35.63 -2.81 -22.13
CA ASN A 60 35.47 -2.86 -23.60
C ASN A 60 34.67 -4.08 -24.05
N ALA A 61 34.89 -5.24 -23.43
CA ALA A 61 34.22 -6.49 -23.79
C ALA A 61 32.73 -6.51 -23.39
N TRP A 62 32.36 -5.73 -22.37
CA TRP A 62 30.99 -5.73 -21.80
C TRP A 62 30.26 -4.42 -22.05
N ARG A 63 30.76 -3.58 -22.94
CA ARG A 63 30.15 -2.27 -23.22
C ARG A 63 28.73 -2.39 -23.73
N LEU A 64 28.50 -3.21 -24.74
CA LEU A 64 27.17 -3.38 -25.33
C LEU A 64 26.16 -3.96 -24.33
N PRO A 65 26.44 -5.06 -23.64
CA PRO A 65 25.53 -5.55 -22.60
C PRO A 65 25.29 -4.53 -21.50
N GLY A 66 26.31 -3.76 -21.12
CA GLY A 66 26.19 -2.71 -20.10
C GLY A 66 25.24 -1.61 -20.52
N ILE A 67 25.32 -1.14 -21.77
CA ILE A 67 24.44 -0.12 -22.30
C ILE A 67 22.99 -0.61 -22.33
N ILE A 68 22.77 -1.85 -22.76
CA ILE A 68 21.44 -2.46 -22.81
C ILE A 68 20.87 -2.56 -21.40
N LEU A 69 21.62 -3.07 -20.45
CA LEU A 69 21.17 -3.23 -19.05
C LEU A 69 20.85 -1.89 -18.42
N PHE A 70 21.72 -0.89 -18.62
CA PHE A 70 21.52 0.47 -18.10
C PHE A 70 20.24 1.08 -18.66
N SER A 71 20.04 0.98 -19.98
CA SER A 71 18.87 1.53 -20.65
C SER A 71 17.58 0.88 -20.15
N VAL A 72 17.56 -0.45 -20.04
CA VAL A 72 16.39 -1.18 -19.55
C VAL A 72 16.09 -0.82 -18.09
N ALA A 73 17.12 -0.70 -17.26
CA ALA A 73 16.95 -0.34 -15.86
C ALA A 73 16.36 1.06 -15.70
N ILE A 74 16.86 2.04 -16.48
CA ILE A 74 16.35 3.42 -16.43
C ILE A 74 14.90 3.47 -16.91
N LEU A 75 14.58 2.81 -18.01
CA LEU A 75 13.21 2.74 -18.51
C LEU A 75 12.29 2.10 -17.47
N SER A 76 12.75 1.06 -16.79
CA SER A 76 11.98 0.41 -15.73
C SER A 76 11.67 1.37 -14.58
N VAL A 77 12.65 2.19 -14.16
CA VAL A 77 12.43 3.18 -13.10
C VAL A 77 11.41 4.21 -13.56
N TYR A 78 11.47 4.63 -14.81
CA TYR A 78 10.56 5.63 -15.35
C TYR A 78 9.11 5.13 -15.40
N PHE A 79 8.93 3.85 -15.73
CA PHE A 79 7.61 3.24 -15.81
C PHE A 79 7.12 2.64 -14.49
N THR A 80 7.92 2.74 -13.43
CA THR A 80 7.48 2.22 -12.13
C THR A 80 6.45 3.15 -11.51
N GLU A 81 5.26 2.63 -11.26
CA GLU A 81 4.22 3.34 -10.55
C GLU A 81 4.37 3.07 -9.06
N GLU A 82 4.17 4.13 -8.24
CA GLU A 82 4.14 3.96 -6.80
C GLU A 82 2.85 3.25 -6.40
N LYS A 83 2.98 2.25 -5.54
CA LYS A 83 1.82 1.58 -4.95
C LYS A 83 1.64 2.04 -3.52
N PHE A 84 0.40 2.20 -3.12
CA PHE A 84 0.04 2.61 -1.77
C PHE A 84 -0.70 1.47 -1.09
N SER A 85 -0.47 1.29 0.19
CA SER A 85 -1.16 0.27 0.96
C SER A 85 -1.84 0.87 2.18
N VAL A 86 -2.94 0.24 2.60
CA VAL A 86 -3.60 0.56 3.87
C VAL A 86 -2.91 -0.26 4.95
N HIS A 87 -2.10 0.41 5.76
CA HIS A 87 -1.35 -0.22 6.84
C HIS A 87 -2.17 -0.16 8.12
N LEU A 88 -2.49 -1.32 8.66
CA LEU A 88 -3.26 -1.45 9.88
C LEU A 88 -2.36 -1.90 11.03
N ASP A 89 -2.47 -1.19 12.14
CA ASP A 89 -1.87 -1.60 13.39
C ASP A 89 -2.97 -2.22 14.26
N THR A 90 -2.91 -3.53 14.44
CA THR A 90 -3.91 -4.28 15.18
C THR A 90 -3.31 -4.88 16.44
N LYS A 91 -4.17 -5.41 17.31
CA LYS A 91 -3.73 -6.06 18.53
C LYS A 91 -2.85 -7.29 18.28
N SER A 92 -3.04 -7.93 17.14
CA SER A 92 -2.23 -9.10 16.75
C SER A 92 -0.97 -8.74 15.96
N GLY A 93 -0.75 -7.45 15.67
CA GLY A 93 0.43 -6.98 14.95
C GLY A 93 0.10 -6.04 13.82
N GLU A 94 1.11 -5.64 13.08
CA GLU A 94 0.97 -4.77 11.93
C GLU A 94 0.70 -5.59 10.67
N THR A 95 -0.18 -5.10 9.81
CA THR A 95 -0.47 -5.76 8.54
C THR A 95 -0.85 -4.74 7.46
N ASP A 96 -0.48 -5.03 6.22
CA ASP A 96 -0.94 -4.29 5.05
C ASP A 96 -2.17 -5.00 4.49
N SER A 97 -3.30 -4.31 4.46
CA SER A 97 -4.58 -4.94 4.12
C SER A 97 -5.00 -4.75 2.67
N LEU A 98 -4.69 -3.60 2.09
CA LEU A 98 -5.11 -3.25 0.73
C LEU A 98 -3.98 -2.53 0.03
N ILE A 99 -3.67 -2.95 -1.20
CA ILE A 99 -2.63 -2.33 -2.00
C ILE A 99 -3.25 -1.84 -3.30
N SER A 100 -3.01 -0.59 -3.66
CA SER A 100 -3.53 -0.01 -4.89
C SER A 100 -2.56 1.04 -5.43
N LYS A 101 -2.59 1.22 -6.75
CA LYS A 101 -1.84 2.28 -7.43
C LYS A 101 -2.52 3.64 -7.29
N ASP A 102 -3.81 3.64 -7.01
CA ASP A 102 -4.61 4.85 -6.90
C ASP A 102 -4.57 5.37 -5.46
N ARG A 103 -3.83 6.46 -5.27
CA ARG A 103 -3.69 7.08 -3.96
C ARG A 103 -5.02 7.61 -3.44
N ASP A 104 -5.84 8.21 -4.32
CA ASP A 104 -7.13 8.77 -3.90
C ASP A 104 -8.04 7.68 -3.35
N TYR A 105 -8.06 6.52 -4.01
CA TYR A 105 -8.81 5.38 -3.54
C TYR A 105 -8.35 4.92 -2.16
N ILE A 106 -7.04 4.82 -1.95
CA ILE A 106 -6.47 4.43 -0.67
C ILE A 106 -6.80 5.47 0.42
N GLU A 107 -6.73 6.76 0.09
CA GLU A 107 -7.10 7.82 1.03
C GLU A 107 -8.56 7.72 1.45
N GLN A 108 -9.46 7.42 0.50
CA GLN A 108 -10.88 7.24 0.81
C GLN A 108 -11.10 6.06 1.75
N VAL A 109 -10.40 4.95 1.54
CA VAL A 109 -10.50 3.77 2.40
C VAL A 109 -9.97 4.10 3.81
N VAL A 110 -8.82 4.74 3.90
CA VAL A 110 -8.24 5.13 5.19
C VAL A 110 -9.17 6.08 5.95
N LYS A 111 -9.74 7.05 5.26
CA LYS A 111 -10.70 7.98 5.86
C LYS A 111 -11.93 7.23 6.38
N ALA A 112 -12.45 6.30 5.59
CA ALA A 112 -13.62 5.51 5.99
C ALA A 112 -13.33 4.67 7.24
N ILE A 113 -12.14 4.08 7.31
CA ILE A 113 -11.73 3.30 8.49
C ILE A 113 -11.60 4.21 9.71
N ASN A 114 -11.01 5.40 9.56
CA ASN A 114 -10.92 6.36 10.65
C ASN A 114 -12.29 6.79 11.14
N ASP A 115 -13.23 7.05 10.23
CA ASP A 115 -14.59 7.42 10.59
C ASP A 115 -15.29 6.27 11.34
N ALA A 116 -15.06 5.04 10.91
CA ALA A 116 -15.62 3.86 11.57
C ALA A 116 -15.03 3.70 12.98
N MET A 117 -13.73 3.93 13.16
CA MET A 117 -13.08 3.89 14.46
C MET A 117 -13.64 4.96 15.39
N TRP A 118 -13.84 6.16 14.89
CA TRP A 118 -14.47 7.23 15.66
C TRP A 118 -15.88 6.87 16.08
N ALA A 119 -16.68 6.35 15.17
CA ALA A 119 -18.06 5.94 15.47
C ALA A 119 -18.07 4.84 16.53
N TYR A 120 -17.13 3.89 16.44
CA TYR A 120 -17.02 2.82 17.43
C TYR A 120 -16.67 3.38 18.82
N HIS A 121 -15.68 4.27 18.89
CA HIS A 121 -15.27 4.86 20.16
C HIS A 121 -16.36 5.72 20.78
N LEU A 122 -17.10 6.50 19.98
CA LEU A 122 -18.20 7.31 20.48
C LEU A 122 -19.34 6.44 21.02
N LYS A 123 -19.58 5.30 20.37
CA LYS A 123 -20.64 4.39 20.78
C LYS A 123 -20.31 3.64 22.06
N THR A 124 -19.02 3.31 22.29
CA THR A 124 -18.59 2.50 23.44
C THR A 124 -17.98 3.33 24.56
N ALA A 125 -17.70 4.62 24.31
CA ALA A 125 -17.15 5.48 25.36
C ALA A 125 -18.14 5.68 26.49
N PRO A 126 -17.73 5.46 27.74
CA PRO A 126 -18.59 5.77 28.87
C PRO A 126 -18.76 7.28 29.00
N MET A 127 -19.97 7.68 29.19
CA MET A 127 -20.27 9.11 29.42
C MET A 127 -20.28 9.43 30.89
#